data_bd938634000554c0b1edcb6cd884e4b8
#
_entry.id   bd938634000554c0b1edcb6cd884e4b8
#
_cell.length_a   1.000
_cell.length_b   1.000
_cell.length_c   1.000
_cell.angle_alpha   90.00
_cell.angle_beta   90.00
_cell.angle_gamma   90.00
#
_symmetry.space_group_name_H-M   'P 1'
#
loop_
_entity.id
_entity.type
_entity.pdbx_description
1 polymer ?
#
loop_
_entity_poly.entity_id
_entity_poly.type
_entity_poly.pdbx_seq_one_letter_code
_entity_poly.pdbx_strand_id
1 'polypeptide(L)'
;VMLTFVLPKIAGTFLGSGMEVPTFSKIVFSVGLFLNKYALIIGPVILILVVGILLFFAKTLAGRRVLERILYRTPVIRNILNILALQRFTSTMASLLRSGTPILEAIETTADAVGSSELKAALLRVSREGISKGLTVGEAFRRETAFPRVVVNLIAIAEKSGHMEEVLETLSGFYSSESDNTLKTLVSLLEPILLIFIGLIVAV
;
A
#
# COMPACT_ATOMS: atom_id res chain seq x y z
N VAL A 1 9.34 28.28 11.63
CA VAL A 1 10.01 28.98 12.75
C VAL A 1 11.29 29.65 12.28
N MET A 2 12.17 28.97 11.56
CA MET A 2 13.42 29.59 11.05
C MET A 2 13.15 30.67 10.00
N LEU A 3 12.35 30.38 8.97
CA LEU A 3 12.01 31.32 7.91
C LEU A 3 11.08 32.45 8.36
N THR A 4 10.24 32.20 9.37
CA THR A 4 9.25 33.19 9.82
C THR A 4 9.72 34.09 10.98
N PHE A 5 10.67 33.61 11.81
CA PHE A 5 11.15 34.38 12.96
C PHE A 5 12.61 34.80 12.87
N VAL A 6 13.49 33.91 12.42
CA VAL A 6 14.93 34.18 12.41
C VAL A 6 15.34 34.99 11.17
N LEU A 7 14.83 34.59 10.00
CA LEU A 7 15.16 35.22 8.74
C LEU A 7 14.75 36.71 8.68
N PRO A 8 13.53 37.14 9.11
CA PRO A 8 13.14 38.53 9.13
C PRO A 8 14.00 39.37 10.07
N LYS A 9 14.44 38.81 11.20
CA LYS A 9 15.29 39.47 12.16
C LYS A 9 16.69 39.73 11.62
N ILE A 10 17.25 38.71 10.93
CA ILE A 10 18.54 38.83 10.22
C ILE A 10 18.41 39.80 9.06
N ALA A 11 17.34 39.71 8.26
CA ALA A 11 17.11 40.62 7.13
C ALA A 11 17.00 42.08 7.58
N GLY A 12 16.31 42.35 8.69
CA GLY A 12 16.20 43.68 9.27
C GLY A 12 17.55 44.26 9.70
N THR A 13 18.43 43.44 10.26
CA THR A 13 19.79 43.87 10.69
C THR A 13 20.69 44.15 9.48
N PHE A 14 20.62 43.35 8.44
CA PHE A 14 21.41 43.53 7.21
C PHE A 14 20.93 44.73 6.37
N LEU A 15 19.61 44.91 6.21
CA LEU A 15 19.04 46.04 5.49
C LEU A 15 19.29 47.37 6.22
N GLY A 16 19.37 47.35 7.56
CA GLY A 16 19.69 48.55 8.37
C GLY A 16 21.16 48.95 8.40
N SER A 17 22.07 48.04 8.04
CA SER A 17 23.54 48.32 8.03
C SER A 17 24.07 48.89 6.70
N GLY A 18 23.22 49.14 5.70
CA GLY A 18 23.62 49.76 4.43
C GLY A 18 24.51 48.91 3.52
N MET A 19 24.70 47.61 3.83
CA MET A 19 25.50 46.71 3.01
C MET A 19 24.71 46.22 1.79
N GLU A 20 25.35 46.14 0.63
CA GLU A 20 24.76 45.57 -0.58
C GLU A 20 24.54 44.05 -0.38
N VAL A 21 23.27 43.67 -0.28
CA VAL A 21 22.87 42.23 -0.11
C VAL A 21 22.92 41.59 -1.50
N PRO A 22 23.60 40.42 -1.67
CA PRO A 22 23.58 39.67 -2.91
C PRO A 22 22.16 39.38 -3.40
N THR A 23 21.94 39.35 -4.71
CA THR A 23 20.63 39.17 -5.35
C THR A 23 19.91 37.90 -4.87
N PHE A 24 20.64 36.81 -4.63
CA PHE A 24 20.11 35.56 -4.07
C PHE A 24 19.52 35.76 -2.67
N SER A 25 20.24 36.48 -1.80
CA SER A 25 19.76 36.75 -0.43
C SER A 25 18.54 37.67 -0.42
N LYS A 26 18.43 38.62 -1.38
CA LYS A 26 17.21 39.44 -1.53
C LYS A 26 15.98 38.61 -1.87
N ILE A 27 16.12 37.60 -2.75
CA ILE A 27 15.02 36.68 -3.11
C ILE A 27 14.59 35.87 -1.87
N VAL A 28 15.55 35.30 -1.15
CA VAL A 28 15.29 34.52 0.06
C VAL A 28 14.60 35.37 1.14
N PHE A 29 15.07 36.61 1.34
CA PHE A 29 14.46 37.53 2.30
C PHE A 29 13.05 37.96 1.90
N SER A 30 12.81 38.21 0.60
CA SER A 30 11.48 38.56 0.09
C SER A 30 10.48 37.42 0.30
N VAL A 31 10.89 36.17 0.04
CA VAL A 31 10.07 34.97 0.29
C VAL A 31 9.81 34.80 1.78
N GLY A 32 10.81 34.98 2.63
CA GLY A 32 10.66 34.91 4.10
C GLY A 32 9.70 35.95 4.66
N LEU A 33 9.82 37.20 4.20
CA LEU A 33 8.93 38.30 4.61
C LEU A 33 7.48 38.07 4.12
N PHE A 34 7.31 37.57 2.90
CA PHE A 34 6.02 37.22 2.34
C PHE A 34 5.35 36.09 3.14
N LEU A 35 6.10 35.03 3.45
CA LEU A 35 5.63 33.93 4.28
C LEU A 35 5.26 34.41 5.69
N ASN A 36 6.08 35.25 6.31
CA ASN A 36 5.78 35.80 7.64
C ASN A 36 4.50 36.65 7.64
N LYS A 37 4.34 37.53 6.65
CA LYS A 37 3.16 38.41 6.53
C LYS A 37 1.86 37.61 6.37
N TYR A 38 1.91 36.50 5.65
CA TYR A 38 0.74 35.68 5.36
C TYR A 38 0.68 34.37 6.14
N ALA A 39 1.63 34.09 7.04
CA ALA A 39 1.71 32.85 7.81
C ALA A 39 0.43 32.55 8.61
N LEU A 40 -0.15 33.61 9.22
CA LEU A 40 -1.41 33.54 9.98
C LEU A 40 -2.62 33.16 9.12
N ILE A 41 -2.57 33.37 7.81
CA ILE A 41 -3.66 33.07 6.88
C ILE A 41 -3.35 31.78 6.13
N ILE A 42 -2.12 31.61 5.65
CA ILE A 42 -1.69 30.45 4.86
C ILE A 42 -1.70 29.18 5.69
N GLY A 43 -1.27 29.23 6.96
CA GLY A 43 -1.25 28.07 7.84
C GLY A 43 -2.64 27.42 8.02
N PRO A 44 -3.65 28.18 8.51
CA PRO A 44 -5.01 27.69 8.64
C PRO A 44 -5.64 27.23 7.31
N VAL A 45 -5.37 27.96 6.22
CA VAL A 45 -5.89 27.60 4.88
C VAL A 45 -5.34 26.26 4.41
N ILE A 46 -4.03 26.03 4.52
CA ILE A 46 -3.42 24.74 4.19
C ILE A 46 -3.97 23.63 5.10
N LEU A 47 -4.09 23.89 6.40
CA LEU A 47 -4.64 22.92 7.35
C LEU A 47 -6.08 22.55 6.98
N ILE A 48 -6.94 23.51 6.70
CA ILE A 48 -8.33 23.28 6.28
C ILE A 48 -8.38 22.50 4.96
N LEU A 49 -7.51 22.83 4.01
CA LEU A 49 -7.43 22.17 2.71
C LEU A 49 -6.99 20.71 2.88
N VAL A 50 -5.96 20.44 3.69
CA VAL A 50 -5.48 19.09 3.97
C VAL A 50 -6.55 18.27 4.70
N VAL A 51 -7.15 18.85 5.76
CA VAL A 51 -8.24 18.18 6.49
C VAL A 51 -9.46 17.96 5.60
N GLY A 52 -9.81 18.93 4.75
CA GLY A 52 -10.91 18.81 3.78
C GLY A 52 -10.67 17.68 2.77
N ILE A 53 -9.46 17.58 2.24
CA ILE A 53 -9.05 16.49 1.34
C ILE A 53 -9.14 15.14 2.07
N LEU A 54 -8.59 15.03 3.28
CA LEU A 54 -8.63 13.80 4.06
C LEU A 54 -10.06 13.38 4.39
N LEU A 55 -10.92 14.31 4.78
CA LEU A 55 -12.33 14.04 5.07
C LEU A 55 -13.10 13.69 3.81
N PHE A 56 -12.80 14.31 2.67
CA PHE A 56 -13.40 13.98 1.39
C PHE A 56 -13.09 12.53 1.00
N PHE A 57 -11.85 12.11 1.09
CA PHE A 57 -11.44 10.73 0.80
C PHE A 57 -11.94 9.72 1.84
N ALA A 58 -12.02 10.09 3.12
CA ALA A 58 -12.45 9.19 4.20
C ALA A 58 -13.97 8.98 4.25
N LYS A 59 -14.77 10.05 4.02
CA LYS A 59 -16.23 10.03 4.25
C LYS A 59 -17.08 9.93 3.00
N THR A 60 -16.56 10.29 1.82
CA THR A 60 -17.35 10.33 0.59
C THR A 60 -17.21 9.00 -0.18
N LEU A 61 -18.33 8.41 -0.58
CA LEU A 61 -18.36 7.22 -1.46
C LEU A 61 -17.62 7.44 -2.78
N ALA A 62 -17.67 8.67 -3.31
CA ALA A 62 -16.90 9.06 -4.49
C ALA A 62 -15.39 9.11 -4.20
N GLY A 63 -14.98 9.66 -3.06
CA GLY A 63 -13.58 9.70 -2.62
C GLY A 63 -13.00 8.31 -2.44
N ARG A 64 -13.74 7.39 -1.80
CA ARG A 64 -13.32 5.98 -1.68
C ARG A 64 -13.13 5.30 -3.03
N ARG A 65 -14.06 5.51 -3.98
CA ARG A 65 -13.92 4.96 -5.34
C ARG A 65 -12.73 5.53 -6.11
N VAL A 66 -12.44 6.82 -5.92
CA VAL A 66 -11.26 7.47 -6.53
C VAL A 66 -9.99 6.95 -5.88
N LEU A 67 -9.95 6.83 -4.56
CA LEU A 67 -8.84 6.27 -3.82
C LEU A 67 -8.56 4.81 -4.22
N GLU A 68 -9.60 3.98 -4.26
CA GLU A 68 -9.49 2.60 -4.76
C GLU A 68 -8.98 2.58 -6.21
N ARG A 69 -9.50 3.43 -7.11
CA ARG A 69 -9.04 3.49 -8.50
C ARG A 69 -7.58 3.91 -8.63
N ILE A 70 -7.13 4.87 -7.81
CA ILE A 70 -5.73 5.31 -7.78
C ILE A 70 -4.84 4.21 -7.18
N LEU A 71 -5.24 3.61 -6.06
CA LEU A 71 -4.53 2.53 -5.39
C LEU A 71 -4.37 1.30 -6.30
N TYR A 72 -5.45 0.86 -6.95
CA TYR A 72 -5.40 -0.28 -7.88
C TYR A 72 -4.72 0.05 -9.22
N ARG A 73 -4.62 1.33 -9.58
CA ARG A 73 -3.93 1.77 -10.80
C ARG A 73 -2.42 1.95 -10.59
N THR A 74 -1.97 2.08 -9.34
CA THR A 74 -0.56 2.18 -9.00
C THR A 74 0.04 0.77 -8.95
N PRO A 75 0.96 0.39 -9.86
CA PRO A 75 1.46 -0.98 -9.97
C PRO A 75 2.11 -1.48 -8.68
N VAL A 76 2.72 -0.60 -7.91
CA VAL A 76 3.34 -0.93 -6.61
C VAL A 76 2.30 -1.43 -5.61
N ILE A 77 1.19 -0.70 -5.43
CA ILE A 77 0.15 -1.05 -4.44
C ILE A 77 -0.58 -2.32 -4.86
N ARG A 78 -0.88 -2.46 -6.16
CA ARG A 78 -1.49 -3.69 -6.69
C ARG A 78 -0.63 -4.91 -6.40
N ASN A 79 0.69 -4.81 -6.60
CA ASN A 79 1.61 -5.91 -6.29
C ASN A 79 1.59 -6.27 -4.81
N ILE A 80 1.60 -5.28 -3.93
CA ILE A 80 1.51 -5.46 -2.47
C ILE A 80 0.23 -6.21 -2.09
N LEU A 81 -0.93 -5.73 -2.58
CA LEU A 81 -2.22 -6.34 -2.30
C LEU A 81 -2.30 -7.77 -2.81
N ASN A 82 -1.71 -8.07 -3.97
CA ASN A 82 -1.64 -9.41 -4.51
C ASN A 82 -0.77 -10.35 -3.65
N ILE A 83 0.40 -9.88 -3.18
CA ILE A 83 1.27 -10.65 -2.28
C ILE A 83 0.53 -10.98 -0.97
N LEU A 84 -0.14 -9.99 -0.36
CA LEU A 84 -0.92 -10.18 0.86
C LEU A 84 -2.10 -11.17 0.63
N ALA A 85 -2.78 -11.07 -0.50
CA ALA A 85 -3.88 -11.97 -0.83
C ALA A 85 -3.38 -13.40 -1.09
N LEU A 86 -2.22 -13.58 -1.75
CA LEU A 86 -1.60 -14.88 -1.95
C LEU A 86 -1.08 -15.47 -0.63
N GLN A 87 -0.52 -14.66 0.25
CA GLN A 87 -0.11 -15.08 1.59
C GLN A 87 -1.32 -15.61 2.39
N ARG A 88 -2.43 -14.86 2.41
CA ARG A 88 -3.67 -15.31 3.07
C ARG A 88 -4.22 -16.59 2.44
N PHE A 89 -4.22 -16.67 1.10
CA PHE A 89 -4.64 -17.87 0.37
C PHE A 89 -3.85 -19.09 0.83
N THR A 90 -2.52 -19.05 0.71
CA THR A 90 -1.65 -20.20 1.00
C THR A 90 -1.70 -20.59 2.48
N SER A 91 -1.68 -19.60 3.39
CA SER A 91 -1.70 -19.85 4.83
C SER A 91 -3.05 -20.42 5.30
N THR A 92 -4.18 -19.89 4.80
CA THR A 92 -5.51 -20.40 5.16
C THR A 92 -5.74 -21.79 4.60
N MET A 93 -5.39 -22.03 3.33
CA MET A 93 -5.48 -23.36 2.71
C MET A 93 -4.61 -24.39 3.45
N ALA A 94 -3.34 -24.07 3.75
CA ALA A 94 -2.46 -24.97 4.50
C ALA A 94 -3.06 -25.32 5.87
N SER A 95 -3.56 -24.32 6.61
CA SER A 95 -4.17 -24.51 7.92
C SER A 95 -5.42 -25.37 7.89
N LEU A 96 -6.31 -25.15 6.91
CA LEU A 96 -7.55 -25.91 6.76
C LEU A 96 -7.27 -27.37 6.36
N LEU A 97 -6.35 -27.59 5.42
CA LEU A 97 -5.98 -28.95 5.02
C LEU A 97 -5.29 -29.70 6.15
N ARG A 98 -4.45 -29.04 6.93
CA ARG A 98 -3.82 -29.62 8.14
C ARG A 98 -4.85 -30.03 9.18
N SER A 99 -5.95 -29.31 9.29
CA SER A 99 -7.06 -29.68 10.19
C SER A 99 -7.97 -30.79 9.65
N GLY A 100 -7.66 -31.31 8.44
CA GLY A 100 -8.44 -32.35 7.79
C GLY A 100 -9.70 -31.85 7.07
N THR A 101 -9.82 -30.55 6.85
CA THR A 101 -10.95 -29.96 6.12
C THR A 101 -10.94 -30.45 4.66
N PRO A 102 -12.08 -30.92 4.11
CA PRO A 102 -12.19 -31.32 2.72
C PRO A 102 -11.78 -30.18 1.77
N ILE A 103 -11.09 -30.53 0.67
CA ILE A 103 -10.48 -29.55 -0.24
C ILE A 103 -11.48 -28.53 -0.79
N LEU A 104 -12.70 -28.93 -1.13
CA LEU A 104 -13.73 -28.01 -1.63
C LEU A 104 -14.13 -26.98 -0.58
N GLU A 105 -14.37 -27.44 0.65
CA GLU A 105 -14.72 -26.58 1.77
C GLU A 105 -13.55 -25.64 2.13
N ALA A 106 -12.32 -26.16 2.11
CA ALA A 106 -11.11 -25.36 2.33
C ALA A 106 -10.97 -24.23 1.29
N ILE A 107 -11.24 -24.52 0.00
CA ILE A 107 -11.20 -23.51 -1.06
C ILE A 107 -12.28 -22.44 -0.86
N GLU A 108 -13.51 -22.82 -0.53
CA GLU A 108 -14.62 -21.89 -0.34
C GLU A 108 -14.42 -21.01 0.90
N THR A 109 -13.96 -21.59 2.00
CA THR A 109 -13.60 -20.83 3.21
C THR A 109 -12.45 -19.86 2.94
N THR A 110 -11.44 -20.31 2.21
CA THR A 110 -10.30 -19.48 1.82
C THR A 110 -10.74 -18.33 0.91
N ALA A 111 -11.71 -18.55 0.03
CA ALA A 111 -12.24 -17.48 -0.85
C ALA A 111 -12.79 -16.29 -0.05
N ASP A 112 -13.35 -16.53 1.13
CA ASP A 112 -13.83 -15.46 2.02
C ASP A 112 -12.69 -14.75 2.79
N ALA A 113 -11.58 -15.43 3.00
CA ALA A 113 -10.44 -14.94 3.77
C ALA A 113 -9.42 -14.12 2.96
N VAL A 114 -9.30 -14.32 1.63
CA VAL A 114 -8.20 -13.76 0.82
C VAL A 114 -8.18 -12.23 0.71
N GLY A 115 -9.31 -11.56 0.91
CA GLY A 115 -9.39 -10.09 0.90
C GLY A 115 -9.21 -9.44 -0.49
N SER A 116 -9.10 -10.24 -1.56
CA SER A 116 -9.06 -9.81 -2.96
C SER A 116 -10.30 -10.31 -3.68
N SER A 117 -11.08 -9.43 -4.28
CA SER A 117 -12.27 -9.79 -5.05
C SER A 117 -11.93 -10.65 -6.27
N GLU A 118 -10.78 -10.41 -6.90
CA GLU A 118 -10.28 -11.17 -8.05
C GLU A 118 -9.93 -12.61 -7.66
N LEU A 119 -9.14 -12.80 -6.59
CA LEU A 119 -8.80 -14.12 -6.07
C LEU A 119 -10.00 -14.85 -5.51
N LYS A 120 -10.90 -14.15 -4.79
CA LYS A 120 -12.15 -14.74 -4.29
C LYS A 120 -12.98 -15.31 -5.44
N ALA A 121 -13.21 -14.54 -6.48
CA ALA A 121 -13.99 -14.99 -7.64
C ALA A 121 -13.31 -16.18 -8.33
N ALA A 122 -11.98 -16.17 -8.47
CA ALA A 122 -11.21 -17.27 -9.04
C ALA A 122 -11.33 -18.55 -8.20
N LEU A 123 -11.19 -18.47 -6.86
CA LEU A 123 -11.34 -19.61 -5.97
C LEU A 123 -12.74 -20.22 -6.03
N LEU A 124 -13.79 -19.39 -6.08
CA LEU A 124 -15.15 -19.87 -6.22
C LEU A 124 -15.39 -20.57 -7.58
N ARG A 125 -14.77 -20.10 -8.68
CA ARG A 125 -14.82 -20.81 -9.96
C ARG A 125 -14.04 -22.12 -9.91
N VAL A 126 -12.85 -22.14 -9.30
CA VAL A 126 -12.07 -23.38 -9.06
C VAL A 126 -12.92 -24.42 -8.34
N SER A 127 -13.60 -24.03 -7.24
CA SER A 127 -14.48 -24.95 -6.49
C SER A 127 -15.69 -25.39 -7.33
N ARG A 128 -16.52 -24.43 -7.78
CA ARG A 128 -17.87 -24.70 -8.31
C ARG A 128 -17.88 -25.11 -9.78
N GLU A 129 -16.98 -24.55 -10.59
CA GLU A 129 -16.94 -24.82 -12.03
C GLU A 129 -15.82 -25.76 -12.44
N GLY A 130 -14.83 -25.96 -11.57
CA GLY A 130 -13.74 -26.88 -11.77
C GLY A 130 -13.95 -28.19 -11.03
N ILE A 131 -13.57 -28.22 -9.76
CA ILE A 131 -13.47 -29.45 -8.96
C ILE A 131 -14.84 -30.13 -8.79
N SER A 132 -15.91 -29.37 -8.51
CA SER A 132 -17.28 -29.94 -8.39
C SER A 132 -17.78 -30.54 -9.70
N LYS A 133 -17.17 -30.23 -10.86
CA LYS A 133 -17.46 -30.81 -12.17
C LYS A 133 -16.49 -31.92 -12.57
N GLY A 134 -15.65 -32.37 -11.64
CA GLY A 134 -14.76 -33.53 -11.84
C GLY A 134 -13.37 -33.18 -12.38
N LEU A 135 -12.98 -31.91 -12.44
CA LEU A 135 -11.59 -31.56 -12.77
C LEU A 135 -10.70 -31.85 -11.55
N THR A 136 -9.44 -32.15 -11.85
CA THR A 136 -8.42 -32.17 -10.81
C THR A 136 -8.18 -30.75 -10.25
N VAL A 137 -7.65 -30.64 -9.05
CA VAL A 137 -7.35 -29.34 -8.42
C VAL A 137 -6.39 -28.53 -9.29
N GLY A 138 -5.30 -29.19 -9.77
CA GLY A 138 -4.33 -28.55 -10.63
C GLY A 138 -4.90 -28.07 -11.97
N GLU A 139 -5.84 -28.82 -12.57
CA GLU A 139 -6.51 -28.42 -13.81
C GLU A 139 -7.45 -27.25 -13.58
N ALA A 140 -8.20 -27.25 -12.48
CA ALA A 140 -9.09 -26.17 -12.11
C ALA A 140 -8.33 -24.86 -11.88
N PHE A 141 -7.20 -24.90 -11.15
CA PHE A 141 -6.35 -23.73 -10.94
C PHE A 141 -5.67 -23.23 -12.23
N ARG A 142 -5.33 -24.11 -13.17
CA ARG A 142 -4.73 -23.71 -14.46
C ARG A 142 -5.65 -22.87 -15.34
N ARG A 143 -6.95 -22.98 -15.18
CA ARG A 143 -7.94 -22.17 -15.90
C ARG A 143 -8.02 -20.72 -15.40
N GLU A 144 -7.48 -20.48 -14.20
CA GLU A 144 -7.52 -19.16 -13.58
C GLU A 144 -6.23 -18.37 -13.82
N THR A 145 -6.39 -17.16 -14.30
CA THR A 145 -5.26 -16.23 -14.55
C THR A 145 -4.88 -15.40 -13.32
N ALA A 146 -5.71 -15.43 -12.28
CA ALA A 146 -5.50 -14.68 -11.04
C ALA A 146 -4.34 -15.22 -10.20
N PHE A 147 -3.92 -16.47 -10.43
CA PHE A 147 -2.83 -17.10 -9.68
C PHE A 147 -1.51 -17.08 -10.47
N PRO A 148 -0.37 -16.81 -9.80
CA PRO A 148 0.94 -16.94 -10.42
C PRO A 148 1.17 -18.38 -10.93
N ARG A 149 1.80 -18.53 -12.09
CA ARG A 149 2.07 -19.85 -12.69
C ARG A 149 2.84 -20.81 -11.77
N VAL A 150 3.73 -20.26 -10.95
CA VAL A 150 4.49 -21.04 -9.95
C VAL A 150 3.55 -21.70 -8.95
N VAL A 151 2.59 -20.96 -8.41
CA VAL A 151 1.59 -21.47 -7.45
C VAL A 151 0.76 -22.58 -8.10
N VAL A 152 0.25 -22.34 -9.31
CA VAL A 152 -0.56 -23.32 -10.05
C VAL A 152 0.20 -24.61 -10.31
N ASN A 153 1.46 -24.51 -10.74
CA ASN A 153 2.30 -25.67 -11.02
C ASN A 153 2.60 -26.47 -9.74
N LEU A 154 2.91 -25.79 -8.64
CA LEU A 154 3.19 -26.45 -7.36
C LEU A 154 1.94 -27.15 -6.81
N ILE A 155 0.75 -26.55 -6.91
CA ILE A 155 -0.52 -27.18 -6.56
C ILE A 155 -0.76 -28.45 -7.41
N ALA A 156 -0.54 -28.38 -8.71
CA ALA A 156 -0.71 -29.54 -9.61
C ALA A 156 0.27 -30.70 -9.32
N ILE A 157 1.50 -30.37 -8.90
CA ILE A 157 2.48 -31.38 -8.46
C ILE A 157 2.08 -31.95 -7.11
N ALA A 158 1.69 -31.10 -6.17
CA ALA A 158 1.25 -31.48 -4.82
C ALA A 158 0.02 -32.40 -4.84
N GLU A 159 -0.94 -32.14 -5.71
CA GLU A 159 -2.10 -33.03 -5.93
C GLU A 159 -1.68 -34.42 -6.35
N LYS A 160 -0.79 -34.51 -7.35
CA LYS A 160 -0.31 -35.80 -7.88
C LYS A 160 0.52 -36.59 -6.87
N SER A 161 1.29 -35.90 -6.03
CA SER A 161 2.12 -36.53 -4.98
C SER A 161 1.38 -36.79 -3.68
N GLY A 162 0.19 -36.23 -3.49
CA GLY A 162 -0.57 -36.30 -2.24
C GLY A 162 -0.05 -35.39 -1.11
N HIS A 163 0.92 -34.48 -1.40
CA HIS A 163 1.57 -33.60 -0.43
C HIS A 163 1.05 -32.16 -0.51
N MET A 164 -0.26 -31.97 -0.67
CA MET A 164 -0.88 -30.67 -0.85
C MET A 164 -0.63 -29.74 0.35
N GLU A 165 -0.74 -30.28 1.56
CA GLU A 165 -0.53 -29.53 2.81
C GLU A 165 0.89 -28.98 2.88
N GLU A 166 1.90 -29.82 2.70
CA GLU A 166 3.31 -29.46 2.81
C GLU A 166 3.72 -28.39 1.79
N VAL A 167 3.24 -28.51 0.54
CA VAL A 167 3.52 -27.54 -0.52
C VAL A 167 2.84 -26.21 -0.24
N LEU A 168 1.60 -26.20 0.24
CA LEU A 168 0.90 -24.99 0.62
C LEU A 168 1.54 -24.31 1.84
N GLU A 169 2.06 -25.07 2.79
CA GLU A 169 2.82 -24.53 3.92
C GLU A 169 4.12 -23.87 3.46
N THR A 170 4.84 -24.52 2.56
CA THR A 170 6.06 -23.94 1.95
C THR A 170 5.73 -22.64 1.21
N LEU A 171 4.67 -22.62 0.43
CA LEU A 171 4.18 -21.41 -0.25
C LEU A 171 3.76 -20.32 0.74
N SER A 172 3.13 -20.70 1.85
CA SER A 172 2.75 -19.78 2.92
C SER A 172 3.97 -19.10 3.53
N GLY A 173 5.02 -19.86 3.84
CA GLY A 173 6.29 -19.32 4.33
C GLY A 173 6.94 -18.35 3.33
N PHE A 174 6.95 -18.71 2.05
CA PHE A 174 7.48 -17.85 0.99
C PHE A 174 6.72 -16.52 0.91
N TYR A 175 5.38 -16.57 0.79
CA TYR A 175 4.58 -15.34 0.67
C TYR A 175 4.53 -14.54 1.97
N SER A 176 4.69 -15.15 3.14
CA SER A 176 4.87 -14.44 4.41
C SER A 176 6.15 -13.61 4.42
N SER A 177 7.27 -14.22 4.01
CA SER A 177 8.55 -13.48 3.90
C SER A 177 8.47 -12.36 2.86
N GLU A 178 7.82 -12.59 1.73
CA GLU A 178 7.63 -11.58 0.68
C GLU A 178 6.74 -10.43 1.16
N SER A 179 5.70 -10.76 1.92
CA SER A 179 4.82 -9.77 2.57
C SER A 179 5.59 -8.90 3.56
N ASP A 180 6.40 -9.51 4.44
CA ASP A 180 7.22 -8.79 5.42
C ASP A 180 8.24 -7.86 4.75
N ASN A 181 8.91 -8.33 3.69
CA ASN A 181 9.84 -7.52 2.90
C ASN A 181 9.14 -6.33 2.24
N THR A 182 7.95 -6.56 1.70
CA THR A 182 7.13 -5.54 1.08
C THR A 182 6.69 -4.49 2.09
N LEU A 183 6.24 -4.90 3.28
CA LEU A 183 5.88 -4.01 4.37
C LEU A 183 7.08 -3.19 4.87
N LYS A 184 8.27 -3.81 5.03
CA LYS A 184 9.50 -3.10 5.37
C LYS A 184 9.85 -2.02 4.34
N THR A 185 9.70 -2.33 3.05
CA THR A 185 9.93 -1.37 1.97
C THR A 185 8.96 -0.18 2.06
N LEU A 186 7.68 -0.43 2.36
CA LEU A 186 6.70 0.63 2.58
C LEU A 186 7.06 1.53 3.77
N VAL A 187 7.46 0.93 4.89
CA VAL A 187 7.90 1.67 6.08
C VAL A 187 9.13 2.51 5.78
N SER A 188 10.10 1.98 5.03
CA SER A 188 11.30 2.72 4.62
C SER A 188 10.99 3.92 3.73
N LEU A 189 9.90 3.89 2.97
CA LEU A 189 9.45 5.05 2.18
C LEU A 189 8.79 6.15 3.03
N LEU A 190 8.30 5.81 4.24
CA LEU A 190 7.75 6.82 5.16
C LEU A 190 8.83 7.72 5.76
N GLU A 191 10.05 7.22 5.93
CA GLU A 191 11.15 7.98 6.53
C GLU A 191 11.48 9.26 5.74
N PRO A 192 11.75 9.22 4.42
CA PRO A 192 11.95 10.44 3.62
C PRO A 192 10.75 11.39 3.66
N ILE A 193 9.53 10.85 3.64
CA ILE A 193 8.30 11.65 3.70
C ILE A 193 8.20 12.40 5.04
N LEU A 194 8.48 11.71 6.14
CA LEU A 194 8.49 12.30 7.48
C LEU A 194 9.58 13.36 7.61
N LEU A 195 10.79 13.11 7.07
CA LEU A 195 11.88 14.09 7.08
C LEU A 195 11.52 15.36 6.29
N ILE A 196 10.91 15.22 5.12
CA ILE A 196 10.41 16.36 4.34
C ILE A 196 9.34 17.11 5.12
N PHE A 197 8.41 16.40 5.75
CA PHE A 197 7.31 17.00 6.51
C PHE A 197 7.82 17.76 7.74
N ILE A 198 8.74 17.15 8.49
CA ILE A 198 9.40 17.80 9.64
C ILE A 198 10.22 18.99 9.18
N GLY A 199 10.99 18.84 8.09
CA GLY A 199 11.76 19.93 7.50
C GLY A 199 10.87 21.12 7.10
N LEU A 200 9.70 20.85 6.53
CA LEU A 200 8.74 21.88 6.15
C LEU A 200 8.15 22.59 7.38
N ILE A 201 7.82 21.85 8.44
CA ILE A 201 7.32 22.44 9.72
C ILE A 201 8.38 23.32 10.37
N VAL A 202 9.65 22.86 10.37
CA VAL A 202 10.76 23.64 10.97
C VAL A 202 11.09 24.87 10.13
N ALA A 203 10.95 24.78 8.79
CA ALA A 203 11.20 25.90 7.88
C ALA A 203 10.16 27.02 7.98
N VAL A 204 8.90 26.68 8.29
CA VAL A 204 7.81 27.65 8.49
C VAL A 204 7.80 28.18 9.92
#